data_8fae6fba78e3a212384b1441460c831a
#
_entry.id   8fae6fba78e3a212384b1441460c831a
#
_cell.length_a   1.000
_cell.length_b   1.000
_cell.length_c   1.000
_cell.angle_alpha   90.00
_cell.angle_beta   90.00
_cell.angle_gamma   90.00
#
_symmetry.space_group_name_H-M   'P 1'
#
loop_
_entity.id
_entity.type
_entity.pdbx_description
1 polymer ?
#
loop_
_entity_poly.entity_id
_entity_poly.type
_entity_poly.pdbx_seq_one_letter_code
_entity_poly.pdbx_strand_id
1 'polypeptide(L)'
;SDSGNFPSDLYMAEGLIKSLNAGHELRVVAPEDIANNITDEVAVTLITEVDYRTGRRHDMRELTAKAHAVGALTIWDLAHSAGAFEVDLKGCGADFAVGCTYKYLNGGPGSPGFIYVAPRHVERARPALSGWLGHAAPFAFEPSYAAGEGIERMRVGTPSVIAMASLEAALDIWDQVDMADLRKLSIELSTLFIETVEKNCPMLKLASPRDPAKRGSQVSFHFEHGYAAMQALIERGVIGDFRAPDIMRFGFTPLYLDENDVLAGCEILTEIMRGNLWDKAEFKIKARVT
;
A
#
# COMPACT_ATOMS: atom_id res chain seq x y z
N SER A 1 -13.55 8.14 -1.53
CA SER A 1 -12.14 7.80 -1.79
C SER A 1 -11.42 8.92 -2.53
N ASP A 2 -10.10 8.77 -2.75
CA ASP A 2 -9.32 9.69 -3.57
C ASP A 2 -8.69 9.03 -4.79
N SER A 3 -8.23 9.86 -5.73
CA SER A 3 -7.61 9.43 -7.00
C SER A 3 -6.18 8.87 -6.83
N GLY A 4 -5.61 8.92 -5.63
CA GLY A 4 -4.35 8.26 -5.26
C GLY A 4 -4.54 6.84 -4.75
N ASN A 5 -5.80 6.40 -4.53
CA ASN A 5 -6.06 5.03 -4.12
C ASN A 5 -5.76 4.03 -5.24
N PHE A 6 -5.43 2.80 -4.86
CA PHE A 6 -5.13 1.76 -5.83
C PHE A 6 -6.40 1.39 -6.61
N PRO A 7 -6.31 1.25 -7.96
CA PRO A 7 -7.51 1.04 -8.78
C PRO A 7 -8.38 -0.15 -8.38
N SER A 8 -7.78 -1.24 -7.87
CA SER A 8 -8.56 -2.41 -7.42
C SER A 8 -9.54 -2.07 -6.30
N ASP A 9 -9.16 -1.19 -5.36
CA ASP A 9 -10.05 -0.79 -4.27
C ASP A 9 -11.28 -0.04 -4.80
N LEU A 10 -11.02 0.87 -5.75
CA LEU A 10 -12.10 1.62 -6.41
C LEU A 10 -13.02 0.69 -7.21
N TYR A 11 -12.45 -0.28 -7.94
CA TYR A 11 -13.23 -1.25 -8.72
C TYR A 11 -14.07 -2.16 -7.83
N MET A 12 -13.54 -2.59 -6.68
CA MET A 12 -14.27 -3.41 -5.71
C MET A 12 -15.41 -2.61 -5.06
N ALA A 13 -15.16 -1.35 -4.68
CA ALA A 13 -16.20 -0.46 -4.16
C ALA A 13 -17.31 -0.23 -5.20
N GLU A 14 -16.94 0.08 -6.45
CA GLU A 14 -17.90 0.26 -7.54
C GLU A 14 -18.73 -1.01 -7.81
N GLY A 15 -18.06 -2.18 -7.84
CA GLY A 15 -18.71 -3.47 -8.04
C GLY A 15 -19.70 -3.80 -6.92
N LEU A 16 -19.32 -3.55 -5.66
CA LEU A 16 -20.20 -3.75 -4.50
C LEU A 16 -21.42 -2.81 -4.55
N ILE A 17 -21.21 -1.53 -4.83
CA ILE A 17 -22.28 -0.55 -4.97
C ILE A 17 -23.30 -0.98 -6.03
N LYS A 18 -22.82 -1.42 -7.21
CA LYS A 18 -23.70 -1.94 -8.26
C LYS A 18 -24.49 -3.18 -7.81
N SER A 19 -23.84 -4.09 -7.07
CA SER A 19 -24.47 -5.31 -6.58
C SER A 19 -25.55 -5.04 -5.53
N LEU A 20 -25.30 -4.10 -4.63
CA LEU A 20 -26.25 -3.69 -3.60
C LEU A 20 -27.47 -2.95 -4.17
N ASN A 21 -27.29 -2.19 -5.24
CA ASN A 21 -28.33 -1.40 -5.90
C ASN A 21 -29.21 -0.58 -4.91
N ALA A 22 -28.57 -0.01 -3.90
CA ALA A 22 -29.23 0.71 -2.79
C ALA A 22 -29.05 2.24 -2.86
N GLY A 23 -28.67 2.77 -4.03
CA GLY A 23 -28.53 4.20 -4.27
C GLY A 23 -27.22 4.80 -3.74
N HIS A 24 -26.24 3.97 -3.34
CA HIS A 24 -24.92 4.47 -2.98
C HIS A 24 -24.14 4.90 -4.22
N GLU A 25 -23.25 5.88 -4.04
CA GLU A 25 -22.37 6.39 -5.07
C GLU A 25 -20.91 6.35 -4.58
N LEU A 26 -19.98 6.03 -5.48
CA LEU A 26 -18.56 6.18 -5.25
C LEU A 26 -18.11 7.58 -5.69
N ARG A 27 -17.71 8.42 -4.73
CA ARG A 27 -17.13 9.73 -5.00
C ARG A 27 -15.61 9.62 -4.88
N VAL A 28 -14.90 9.94 -5.96
CA VAL A 28 -13.43 9.96 -6.02
C VAL A 28 -12.98 11.40 -6.21
N VAL A 29 -12.21 11.93 -5.26
CA VAL A 29 -11.75 13.32 -5.26
C VAL A 29 -10.23 13.41 -5.37
N ALA A 30 -9.68 14.60 -5.54
CA ALA A 30 -8.23 14.78 -5.43
C ALA A 30 -7.77 14.51 -3.98
N PRO A 31 -6.58 13.96 -3.79
CA PRO A 31 -6.08 13.60 -2.44
C PRO A 31 -6.05 14.77 -1.45
N GLU A 32 -5.74 15.96 -1.92
CA GLU A 32 -5.73 17.21 -1.13
C GLU A 32 -7.13 17.66 -0.73
N ASP A 33 -8.16 17.25 -1.44
CA ASP A 33 -9.55 17.65 -1.21
C ASP A 33 -10.33 16.67 -0.33
N ILE A 34 -9.74 15.51 0.02
CA ILE A 34 -10.48 14.44 0.71
C ILE A 34 -11.06 14.92 2.03
N ALA A 35 -10.29 15.66 2.82
CA ALA A 35 -10.72 16.18 4.11
C ALA A 35 -11.96 17.10 4.00
N ASN A 36 -12.05 17.89 2.93
CA ASN A 36 -13.17 18.81 2.68
C ASN A 36 -14.39 18.12 2.10
N ASN A 37 -14.23 16.93 1.55
CA ASN A 37 -15.33 16.13 0.97
C ASN A 37 -15.90 15.09 1.93
N ILE A 38 -15.40 15.00 3.16
CA ILE A 38 -16.00 14.20 4.23
C ILE A 38 -17.13 15.02 4.85
N THR A 39 -18.35 14.82 4.37
CA THR A 39 -19.58 15.50 4.80
C THR A 39 -20.59 14.49 5.39
N ASP A 40 -21.72 14.97 5.89
CA ASP A 40 -22.80 14.14 6.44
C ASP A 40 -23.50 13.25 5.40
N GLU A 41 -23.23 13.45 4.11
CA GLU A 41 -23.64 12.52 3.03
C GLU A 41 -22.73 11.29 2.93
N VAL A 42 -21.56 11.30 3.57
CA VAL A 42 -20.58 10.19 3.48
C VAL A 42 -20.91 9.10 4.49
N ALA A 43 -21.21 7.91 4.01
CA ALA A 43 -21.41 6.74 4.87
C ALA A 43 -20.07 6.03 5.22
N VAL A 44 -19.15 5.96 4.26
CA VAL A 44 -17.86 5.26 4.42
C VAL A 44 -16.77 6.01 3.65
N THR A 45 -15.60 6.12 4.24
CA THR A 45 -14.37 6.51 3.53
C THR A 45 -13.52 5.25 3.26
N LEU A 46 -13.05 5.09 2.02
CA LEU A 46 -12.08 4.06 1.62
C LEU A 46 -10.82 4.76 1.12
N ILE A 47 -9.76 4.73 1.92
CA ILE A 47 -8.56 5.54 1.69
C ILE A 47 -7.33 4.66 1.81
N THR A 48 -6.40 4.75 0.84
CA THR A 48 -5.06 4.20 1.03
C THR A 48 -4.21 5.16 1.87
N GLU A 49 -3.59 4.67 2.94
CA GLU A 49 -2.77 5.54 3.81
C GLU A 49 -1.56 6.08 3.06
N VAL A 50 -0.95 5.25 2.19
CA VAL A 50 0.21 5.65 1.38
C VAL A 50 -0.09 5.46 -0.10
N ASP A 51 -0.13 6.56 -0.83
CA ASP A 51 -0.30 6.59 -2.29
C ASP A 51 0.76 5.73 -2.99
N TYR A 52 0.30 4.78 -3.80
CA TYR A 52 1.18 3.81 -4.45
C TYR A 52 2.09 4.39 -5.53
N ARG A 53 1.77 5.56 -6.08
CA ARG A 53 2.57 6.24 -7.11
C ARG A 53 3.60 7.16 -6.51
N THR A 54 3.17 8.04 -5.62
CA THR A 54 4.00 9.12 -5.08
C THR A 54 4.60 8.81 -3.71
N GLY A 55 4.07 7.83 -3.00
CA GLY A 55 4.42 7.57 -1.61
C GLY A 55 3.86 8.59 -0.63
N ARG A 56 2.99 9.52 -1.06
CA ARG A 56 2.36 10.48 -0.16
C ARG A 56 1.52 9.76 0.89
N ARG A 57 1.68 10.17 2.14
CA ARG A 57 0.96 9.62 3.29
C ARG A 57 -0.18 10.53 3.71
N HIS A 58 -1.36 9.99 3.90
CA HIS A 58 -2.48 10.65 4.56
C HIS A 58 -2.31 10.63 6.09
N ASP A 59 -2.86 11.64 6.77
CA ASP A 59 -3.01 11.62 8.22
C ASP A 59 -4.24 10.80 8.61
N MET A 60 -3.99 9.53 9.00
CA MET A 60 -5.04 8.60 9.40
C MET A 60 -5.86 9.12 10.57
N ARG A 61 -5.21 9.71 11.57
CA ARG A 61 -5.88 10.22 12.77
C ARG A 61 -6.83 11.37 12.44
N GLU A 62 -6.35 12.32 11.64
CA GLU A 62 -7.16 13.47 11.24
C GLU A 62 -8.37 13.03 10.42
N LEU A 63 -8.16 12.24 9.37
CA LEU A 63 -9.24 11.83 8.46
C LEU A 63 -10.24 10.88 9.13
N THR A 64 -9.78 9.99 10.02
CA THR A 64 -10.69 9.15 10.82
C THR A 64 -11.56 10.01 11.74
N ALA A 65 -10.96 10.97 12.45
CA ALA A 65 -11.72 11.87 13.31
C ALA A 65 -12.76 12.69 12.53
N LYS A 66 -12.41 13.17 11.34
CA LYS A 66 -13.37 13.87 10.45
C LYS A 66 -14.51 12.97 10.00
N ALA A 67 -14.21 11.74 9.60
CA ALA A 67 -15.23 10.77 9.20
C ALA A 67 -16.21 10.49 10.36
N HIS A 68 -15.68 10.24 11.55
CA HIS A 68 -16.52 9.99 12.74
C HIS A 68 -17.36 11.20 13.14
N ALA A 69 -16.84 12.44 12.97
CA ALA A 69 -17.59 13.66 13.29
C ALA A 69 -18.88 13.81 12.46
N VAL A 70 -18.93 13.20 11.29
CA VAL A 70 -20.13 13.19 10.41
C VAL A 70 -20.90 11.86 10.45
N GLY A 71 -20.45 10.90 11.28
CA GLY A 71 -21.08 9.58 11.39
C GLY A 71 -20.63 8.56 10.35
N ALA A 72 -19.63 8.87 9.54
CA ALA A 72 -19.06 7.96 8.55
C ALA A 72 -18.10 6.95 9.18
N LEU A 73 -18.01 5.75 8.61
CA LEU A 73 -17.02 4.72 8.93
C LEU A 73 -15.77 4.88 8.05
N THR A 74 -14.67 4.27 8.50
CA THR A 74 -13.40 4.30 7.76
C THR A 74 -12.94 2.90 7.38
N ILE A 75 -12.46 2.75 6.14
CA ILE A 75 -11.72 1.59 5.66
C ILE A 75 -10.35 2.11 5.18
N TRP A 76 -9.28 1.64 5.80
CA TRP A 76 -7.92 2.02 5.44
C TRP A 76 -7.24 0.92 4.64
N ASP A 77 -6.70 1.23 3.46
CA ASP A 77 -5.75 0.33 2.78
C ASP A 77 -4.34 0.60 3.29
N LEU A 78 -3.72 -0.43 3.84
CA LEU A 78 -2.39 -0.43 4.45
C LEU A 78 -1.35 -1.14 3.58
N ALA A 79 -1.64 -1.37 2.32
CA ALA A 79 -0.76 -2.15 1.43
C ALA A 79 0.67 -1.58 1.33
N HIS A 80 0.86 -0.27 1.52
CA HIS A 80 2.17 0.38 1.53
C HIS A 80 2.57 0.93 2.92
N SER A 81 1.79 0.64 3.95
CA SER A 81 2.02 1.08 5.34
C SER A 81 2.47 -0.06 6.24
N ALA A 82 1.77 -1.21 6.18
CA ALA A 82 2.08 -2.37 7.01
C ALA A 82 3.49 -2.89 6.74
N GLY A 83 4.34 -2.89 7.78
CA GLY A 83 5.75 -3.22 7.69
C GLY A 83 6.68 -2.08 7.25
N ALA A 84 6.15 -0.92 6.82
CA ALA A 84 6.95 0.24 6.44
C ALA A 84 7.18 1.22 7.60
N PHE A 85 6.21 1.31 8.50
CA PHE A 85 6.24 2.13 9.72
C PHE A 85 5.12 1.70 10.68
N GLU A 86 5.16 2.21 11.90
CA GLU A 86 4.12 1.94 12.89
C GLU A 86 2.75 2.49 12.45
N VAL A 87 1.72 1.63 12.50
CA VAL A 87 0.32 1.98 12.18
C VAL A 87 -0.54 1.81 13.43
N ASP A 88 -0.96 2.92 14.03
CA ASP A 88 -1.77 2.93 15.24
C ASP A 88 -3.27 2.91 14.93
N LEU A 89 -3.80 1.78 14.47
CA LEU A 89 -5.23 1.61 14.16
C LEU A 89 -6.13 1.88 15.36
N LYS A 90 -5.71 1.42 16.53
CA LYS A 90 -6.48 1.58 17.77
C LYS A 90 -6.49 3.03 18.23
N GLY A 91 -5.33 3.68 18.31
CA GLY A 91 -5.21 5.06 18.77
C GLY A 91 -5.79 6.07 17.76
N CYS A 92 -5.78 5.77 16.46
CA CYS A 92 -6.47 6.55 15.44
C CYS A 92 -7.99 6.30 15.41
N GLY A 93 -8.47 5.23 16.05
CA GLY A 93 -9.87 4.87 16.07
C GLY A 93 -10.38 4.29 14.74
N ALA A 94 -9.49 3.74 13.88
CA ALA A 94 -9.90 3.16 12.61
C ALA A 94 -10.99 2.08 12.79
N ASP A 95 -11.95 2.03 11.87
CA ASP A 95 -13.05 1.06 11.94
C ASP A 95 -12.65 -0.26 11.28
N PHE A 96 -12.12 -0.16 10.08
CA PHE A 96 -11.65 -1.29 9.29
C PHE A 96 -10.33 -0.94 8.63
N ALA A 97 -9.51 -1.97 8.41
CA ALA A 97 -8.35 -1.85 7.54
C ALA A 97 -8.14 -3.14 6.75
N VAL A 98 -7.53 -3.00 5.59
CA VAL A 98 -7.11 -4.10 4.71
C VAL A 98 -5.66 -3.88 4.30
N GLY A 99 -5.01 -4.93 3.86
CA GLY A 99 -3.66 -4.80 3.33
C GLY A 99 -3.15 -6.11 2.78
N CYS A 100 -1.92 -6.08 2.31
CA CYS A 100 -1.22 -7.27 1.80
C CYS A 100 0.04 -7.54 2.61
N THR A 101 0.46 -8.81 2.63
CA THR A 101 1.64 -9.23 3.39
C THR A 101 2.88 -9.44 2.51
N TYR A 102 2.74 -9.37 1.18
CA TYR A 102 3.83 -9.62 0.24
C TYR A 102 4.75 -8.41 -0.04
N LYS A 103 4.36 -7.19 0.42
CA LYS A 103 5.17 -5.97 0.25
C LYS A 103 6.14 -5.82 1.43
N TYR A 104 6.01 -4.77 2.23
CA TYR A 104 6.94 -4.46 3.33
C TYR A 104 6.95 -5.50 4.46
N LEU A 105 5.88 -6.30 4.62
CA LEU A 105 5.90 -7.44 5.55
C LEU A 105 6.69 -8.66 5.04
N ASN A 106 7.19 -8.61 3.80
CA ASN A 106 8.10 -9.60 3.21
C ASN A 106 7.59 -11.05 3.16
N GLY A 107 6.28 -11.27 3.19
CA GLY A 107 5.68 -12.61 3.12
C GLY A 107 5.88 -13.33 1.78
N GLY A 108 6.44 -12.64 0.77
CA GLY A 108 6.73 -13.19 -0.55
C GLY A 108 5.54 -13.21 -1.51
N PRO A 109 5.77 -13.52 -2.79
CA PRO A 109 4.73 -13.56 -3.80
C PRO A 109 3.63 -14.55 -3.47
N GLY A 110 2.37 -14.10 -3.59
CA GLY A 110 1.21 -14.94 -3.27
C GLY A 110 0.84 -15.01 -1.79
N SER A 111 1.54 -14.30 -0.92
CA SER A 111 1.16 -14.17 0.49
C SER A 111 -0.23 -13.58 0.65
N PRO A 112 -0.99 -14.00 1.69
CA PRO A 112 -2.37 -13.60 1.88
C PRO A 112 -2.50 -12.10 2.18
N GLY A 113 -3.65 -11.54 1.83
CA GLY A 113 -4.11 -10.27 2.39
C GLY A 113 -4.58 -10.43 3.83
N PHE A 114 -4.67 -9.32 4.55
CA PHE A 114 -5.25 -9.29 5.89
C PHE A 114 -6.42 -8.31 5.98
N ILE A 115 -7.26 -8.53 6.96
CA ILE A 115 -8.34 -7.61 7.36
C ILE A 115 -8.22 -7.33 8.86
N TYR A 116 -8.41 -6.07 9.21
CA TYR A 116 -8.64 -5.62 10.58
C TYR A 116 -10.09 -5.13 10.70
N VAL A 117 -10.75 -5.54 11.77
CA VAL A 117 -12.07 -5.03 12.18
C VAL A 117 -11.97 -4.55 13.61
N ALA A 118 -12.28 -3.29 13.86
CA ALA A 118 -12.23 -2.74 15.21
C ALA A 118 -13.14 -3.56 16.16
N PRO A 119 -12.72 -3.84 17.41
CA PRO A 119 -13.50 -4.67 18.34
C PRO A 119 -14.96 -4.22 18.50
N ARG A 120 -15.23 -2.91 18.42
CA ARG A 120 -16.59 -2.34 18.49
C ARG A 120 -17.51 -2.76 17.35
N HIS A 121 -16.94 -3.24 16.23
CA HIS A 121 -17.70 -3.64 15.04
C HIS A 121 -17.72 -5.13 14.79
N VAL A 122 -16.80 -5.89 15.39
CA VAL A 122 -16.54 -7.29 15.01
C VAL A 122 -17.76 -8.19 15.10
N GLU A 123 -18.61 -7.99 16.11
CA GLU A 123 -19.84 -8.79 16.28
C GLU A 123 -20.98 -8.39 15.31
N ARG A 124 -20.91 -7.18 14.78
CA ARG A 124 -21.93 -6.65 13.86
C ARG A 124 -21.52 -6.76 12.40
N ALA A 125 -20.21 -6.83 12.13
CA ALA A 125 -19.70 -6.91 10.78
C ALA A 125 -20.18 -8.20 10.08
N ARG A 126 -20.56 -8.08 8.82
CA ARG A 126 -21.00 -9.20 7.98
C ARG A 126 -20.26 -9.10 6.66
N PRO A 127 -19.38 -10.08 6.35
CA PRO A 127 -18.74 -10.11 5.05
C PRO A 127 -19.76 -10.34 3.96
N ALA A 128 -19.60 -9.68 2.82
CA ALA A 128 -20.47 -9.86 1.66
C ALA A 128 -20.38 -11.29 1.10
N LEU A 129 -19.22 -11.94 1.26
CA LEU A 129 -18.99 -13.32 0.89
C LEU A 129 -18.70 -14.12 2.16
N SER A 130 -19.66 -14.91 2.61
CA SER A 130 -19.49 -15.84 3.73
C SER A 130 -18.87 -17.15 3.23
N GLY A 131 -18.03 -17.76 4.04
CA GLY A 131 -17.40 -19.03 3.71
C GLY A 131 -17.42 -20.04 4.84
N TRP A 132 -17.15 -21.29 4.53
CA TRP A 132 -17.30 -22.39 5.49
C TRP A 132 -16.41 -22.24 6.74
N LEU A 133 -15.18 -21.68 6.60
CA LEU A 133 -14.31 -21.44 7.77
C LEU A 133 -14.76 -20.27 8.65
N GLY A 134 -15.62 -19.39 8.13
CA GLY A 134 -16.25 -18.33 8.93
C GLY A 134 -17.54 -18.74 9.65
N HIS A 135 -17.96 -20.01 9.51
CA HIS A 135 -19.11 -20.55 10.19
C HIS A 135 -18.83 -20.80 11.68
N ALA A 136 -19.85 -20.67 12.55
CA ALA A 136 -19.72 -20.92 13.99
C ALA A 136 -19.32 -22.36 14.33
N ALA A 137 -19.67 -23.31 13.47
CA ALA A 137 -19.28 -24.74 13.58
C ALA A 137 -18.82 -25.24 12.19
N PRO A 138 -17.58 -24.90 11.72
CA PRO A 138 -17.16 -25.18 10.36
C PRO A 138 -17.24 -26.65 9.95
N PHE A 139 -16.96 -27.55 10.85
CA PHE A 139 -16.95 -29.00 10.58
C PHE A 139 -18.30 -29.71 10.81
N ALA A 140 -19.34 -28.96 11.19
CA ALA A 140 -20.70 -29.49 11.20
C ALA A 140 -21.31 -29.57 9.79
N PHE A 141 -20.73 -28.80 8.83
CA PHE A 141 -21.17 -28.74 7.43
C PHE A 141 -22.67 -28.45 7.29
N GLU A 142 -23.19 -27.59 8.16
CA GLU A 142 -24.58 -27.14 8.14
C GLU A 142 -24.88 -26.42 6.83
N PRO A 143 -26.05 -26.67 6.19
CA PRO A 143 -26.40 -26.00 4.94
C PRO A 143 -26.76 -24.51 5.12
N SER A 144 -27.01 -24.08 6.36
CA SER A 144 -27.33 -22.68 6.72
C SER A 144 -26.11 -22.02 7.34
N TYR A 145 -25.76 -20.82 6.91
CA TYR A 145 -24.64 -20.07 7.49
C TYR A 145 -25.01 -19.46 8.84
N ALA A 146 -24.21 -19.76 9.85
CA ALA A 146 -24.19 -19.07 11.14
C ALA A 146 -22.78 -18.45 11.33
N ALA A 147 -22.72 -17.15 11.58
CA ALA A 147 -21.44 -16.45 11.70
C ALA A 147 -20.66 -16.91 12.93
N GLY A 148 -19.37 -17.18 12.77
CA GLY A 148 -18.43 -17.43 13.85
C GLY A 148 -18.26 -16.23 14.78
N GLU A 149 -17.64 -16.44 15.93
CA GLU A 149 -17.36 -15.39 16.89
C GLU A 149 -16.21 -14.48 16.41
N GLY A 150 -16.30 -13.22 16.78
CA GLY A 150 -15.22 -12.27 16.58
C GLY A 150 -14.77 -12.18 15.12
N ILE A 151 -13.46 -12.11 14.92
CA ILE A 151 -12.84 -11.98 13.59
C ILE A 151 -12.93 -13.27 12.76
N GLU A 152 -13.19 -14.44 13.38
CA GLU A 152 -13.30 -15.71 12.67
C GLU A 152 -14.35 -15.70 11.56
N ARG A 153 -15.42 -14.93 11.73
CA ARG A 153 -16.47 -14.76 10.71
C ARG A 153 -15.99 -14.17 9.40
N MET A 154 -14.81 -13.53 9.38
CA MET A 154 -14.21 -12.96 8.18
C MET A 154 -13.43 -14.00 7.35
N ARG A 155 -13.26 -15.20 7.86
CA ARG A 155 -12.62 -16.30 7.12
C ARG A 155 -13.57 -16.82 6.04
N VAL A 156 -13.03 -17.10 4.86
CA VAL A 156 -13.84 -17.57 3.74
C VAL A 156 -13.65 -19.07 3.52
N GLY A 157 -12.47 -19.48 3.07
CA GLY A 157 -12.19 -20.87 2.74
C GLY A 157 -10.84 -21.32 3.29
N THR A 158 -10.42 -22.51 2.89
CA THR A 158 -9.12 -23.05 3.25
C THR A 158 -8.00 -22.15 2.73
N PRO A 159 -7.12 -21.65 3.61
CA PRO A 159 -6.02 -20.79 3.18
C PRO A 159 -4.97 -21.59 2.40
N SER A 160 -4.16 -20.91 1.59
CA SER A 160 -2.96 -21.50 0.99
C SER A 160 -1.93 -21.77 2.10
N VAL A 161 -1.78 -23.03 2.48
CA VAL A 161 -0.88 -23.41 3.59
C VAL A 161 0.57 -23.04 3.30
N ILE A 162 1.04 -23.21 2.07
CA ILE A 162 2.41 -22.83 1.66
C ILE A 162 2.61 -21.32 1.82
N ALA A 163 1.66 -20.50 1.37
CA ALA A 163 1.74 -19.05 1.50
C ALA A 163 1.67 -18.60 2.98
N MET A 164 0.89 -19.28 3.80
CA MET A 164 0.83 -19.01 5.25
C MET A 164 2.15 -19.37 5.95
N ALA A 165 2.76 -20.51 5.62
CA ALA A 165 4.06 -20.90 6.18
C ALA A 165 5.18 -19.93 5.76
N SER A 166 5.15 -19.45 4.51
CA SER A 166 6.09 -18.42 4.06
C SER A 166 5.91 -17.10 4.82
N LEU A 167 4.67 -16.70 5.07
CA LEU A 167 4.37 -15.51 5.86
C LEU A 167 4.81 -15.68 7.31
N GLU A 168 4.55 -16.83 7.93
CA GLU A 168 4.97 -17.15 9.31
C GLU A 168 6.48 -16.97 9.45
N ALA A 169 7.27 -17.59 8.56
CA ALA A 169 8.73 -17.43 8.55
C ALA A 169 9.20 -15.99 8.35
N ALA A 170 8.47 -15.19 7.56
CA ALA A 170 8.77 -13.77 7.42
C ALA A 170 8.45 -12.98 8.70
N LEU A 171 7.36 -13.33 9.39
CA LEU A 171 6.95 -12.65 10.62
C LEU A 171 7.89 -12.94 11.80
N ASP A 172 8.59 -14.08 11.83
CA ASP A 172 9.62 -14.38 12.84
C ASP A 172 10.75 -13.33 12.85
N ILE A 173 11.02 -12.68 11.71
CA ILE A 173 11.98 -11.58 11.62
C ILE A 173 11.46 -10.35 12.38
N TRP A 174 10.16 -10.09 12.31
CA TRP A 174 9.52 -8.93 12.92
C TRP A 174 9.51 -8.96 14.44
N ASP A 175 9.62 -10.13 15.06
CA ASP A 175 9.76 -10.27 16.52
C ASP A 175 11.05 -9.62 17.05
N GLN A 176 12.02 -9.34 16.17
CA GLN A 176 13.31 -8.74 16.50
C GLN A 176 13.42 -7.28 15.99
N VAL A 177 12.37 -6.74 15.41
CA VAL A 177 12.38 -5.41 14.77
C VAL A 177 11.71 -4.36 15.66
N ASP A 178 12.45 -3.31 16.00
CA ASP A 178 11.85 -2.08 16.51
C ASP A 178 11.34 -1.23 15.34
N MET A 179 10.04 -0.98 15.30
CA MET A 179 9.41 -0.25 14.20
C MET A 179 9.83 1.23 14.14
N ALA A 180 10.20 1.83 15.26
CA ALA A 180 10.67 3.22 15.30
C ALA A 180 12.09 3.31 14.69
N ASP A 181 12.97 2.37 15.03
CA ASP A 181 14.30 2.28 14.43
C ASP A 181 14.24 1.95 12.94
N LEU A 182 13.40 1.00 12.53
CA LEU A 182 13.17 0.69 11.13
C LEU A 182 12.69 1.93 10.36
N ARG A 183 11.73 2.68 10.91
CA ARG A 183 11.24 3.90 10.28
C ARG A 183 12.32 4.96 10.16
N LYS A 184 13.14 5.15 11.19
CA LYS A 184 14.26 6.10 11.19
C LYS A 184 15.24 5.77 10.06
N LEU A 185 15.68 4.52 9.95
CA LEU A 185 16.56 4.06 8.88
C LEU A 185 15.93 4.25 7.49
N SER A 186 14.65 3.92 7.32
CA SER A 186 13.94 4.13 6.06
C SER A 186 13.92 5.62 5.64
N ILE A 187 13.77 6.53 6.60
CA ILE A 187 13.83 7.98 6.36
C ILE A 187 15.25 8.39 5.94
N GLU A 188 16.28 7.90 6.62
CA GLU A 188 17.68 8.20 6.31
C GLU A 188 18.04 7.73 4.90
N LEU A 189 17.75 6.47 4.56
CA LEU A 189 18.02 5.90 3.23
C LEU A 189 17.25 6.62 2.12
N SER A 190 15.97 6.88 2.33
CA SER A 190 15.15 7.56 1.32
C SER A 190 15.53 9.02 1.14
N THR A 191 16.01 9.70 2.18
CA THR A 191 16.49 11.08 2.10
C THR A 191 17.84 11.14 1.38
N LEU A 192 18.77 10.25 1.71
CA LEU A 192 20.05 10.09 1.00
C LEU A 192 19.82 9.89 -0.50
N PHE A 193 18.86 9.02 -0.86
CA PHE A 193 18.51 8.78 -2.26
C PHE A 193 18.00 10.06 -2.95
N ILE A 194 17.05 10.76 -2.32
CA ILE A 194 16.48 12.01 -2.88
C ILE A 194 17.60 13.02 -3.13
N GLU A 195 18.44 13.31 -2.13
CA GLU A 195 19.49 14.31 -2.22
C GLU A 195 20.53 13.96 -3.29
N THR A 196 20.93 12.69 -3.34
CA THR A 196 21.90 12.19 -4.32
C THR A 196 21.36 12.25 -5.75
N VAL A 197 20.12 11.84 -5.95
CA VAL A 197 19.47 11.87 -7.27
C VAL A 197 19.27 13.29 -7.75
N GLU A 198 18.77 14.20 -6.93
CA GLU A 198 18.56 15.61 -7.32
C GLU A 198 19.87 16.31 -7.68
N LYS A 199 20.94 16.02 -6.94
CA LYS A 199 22.29 16.55 -7.21
C LYS A 199 22.84 16.04 -8.55
N ASN A 200 22.65 14.77 -8.85
CA ASN A 200 23.30 14.11 -9.98
C ASN A 200 22.43 14.00 -11.24
N CYS A 201 21.12 13.99 -11.10
CA CYS A 201 20.13 13.76 -12.15
C CYS A 201 19.05 14.87 -12.17
N PRO A 202 19.39 16.14 -12.46
CA PRO A 202 18.47 17.27 -12.38
C PRO A 202 17.28 17.18 -13.37
N MET A 203 17.33 16.24 -14.33
CA MET A 203 16.22 15.95 -15.25
C MET A 203 15.09 15.16 -14.57
N LEU A 204 15.35 14.49 -13.46
CA LEU A 204 14.34 13.78 -12.66
C LEU A 204 13.68 14.77 -11.68
N LYS A 205 12.34 14.83 -11.70
CA LYS A 205 11.58 15.71 -10.82
C LYS A 205 10.97 14.89 -9.69
N LEU A 206 11.27 15.24 -8.45
CA LEU A 206 10.71 14.54 -7.29
C LEU A 206 9.17 14.59 -7.30
N ALA A 207 8.54 13.42 -7.25
CA ALA A 207 7.09 13.25 -7.17
C ALA A 207 6.63 12.98 -5.73
N SER A 208 7.50 12.42 -4.90
CA SER A 208 7.22 12.15 -3.49
C SER A 208 7.28 13.42 -2.65
N PRO A 209 6.50 13.51 -1.55
CA PRO A 209 6.68 14.57 -0.58
C PRO A 209 8.12 14.57 -0.01
N ARG A 210 8.74 15.75 0.02
CA ARG A 210 10.07 15.89 0.61
C ARG A 210 10.05 15.68 2.13
N ASP A 211 9.00 16.15 2.78
CA ASP A 211 8.79 15.95 4.21
C ASP A 211 8.61 14.45 4.53
N PRO A 212 9.52 13.83 5.31
CA PRO A 212 9.44 12.41 5.64
C PRO A 212 8.20 12.05 6.47
N ALA A 213 7.60 13.01 7.20
CA ALA A 213 6.35 12.78 7.91
C ALA A 213 5.15 12.58 6.96
N LYS A 214 5.25 13.10 5.73
CA LYS A 214 4.21 13.06 4.70
C LYS A 214 4.45 12.00 3.61
N ARG A 215 5.43 11.10 3.76
CA ARG A 215 5.68 10.01 2.83
C ARG A 215 5.86 8.67 3.53
N GLY A 216 5.57 7.58 2.82
CA GLY A 216 5.88 6.21 3.21
C GLY A 216 7.37 5.87 3.02
N SER A 217 7.65 4.57 2.80
CA SER A 217 9.00 4.06 2.59
C SER A 217 9.33 3.87 1.10
N GLN A 218 8.76 4.70 0.24
CA GLN A 218 9.09 4.75 -1.20
C GLN A 218 9.35 6.18 -1.64
N VAL A 219 10.17 6.32 -2.68
CA VAL A 219 10.47 7.58 -3.35
C VAL A 219 10.17 7.42 -4.84
N SER A 220 9.56 8.44 -5.40
CA SER A 220 9.17 8.46 -6.81
C SER A 220 9.65 9.74 -7.49
N PHE A 221 10.04 9.60 -8.75
CA PHE A 221 10.42 10.72 -9.60
C PHE A 221 9.62 10.69 -10.90
N HIS A 222 9.29 11.86 -11.40
CA HIS A 222 8.74 12.04 -12.74
C HIS A 222 9.85 12.02 -13.79
N PHE A 223 9.65 11.25 -14.84
CA PHE A 223 10.47 11.28 -16.04
C PHE A 223 9.67 10.78 -17.24
N GLU A 224 9.59 11.58 -18.30
CA GLU A 224 8.79 11.25 -19.51
C GLU A 224 9.12 9.87 -20.08
N HIS A 225 10.42 9.50 -20.07
CA HIS A 225 10.90 8.22 -20.55
C HIS A 225 11.13 7.22 -19.40
N GLY A 226 10.39 7.36 -18.27
CA GLY A 226 10.59 6.60 -17.05
C GLY A 226 10.52 5.08 -17.21
N TYR A 227 9.67 4.59 -18.14
CA TYR A 227 9.63 3.16 -18.44
C TYR A 227 10.97 2.65 -18.99
N ALA A 228 11.51 3.30 -20.01
CA ALA A 228 12.78 2.90 -20.63
C ALA A 228 13.95 3.03 -19.63
N ALA A 229 13.97 4.11 -18.84
CA ALA A 229 14.98 4.30 -17.81
C ALA A 229 14.91 3.19 -16.74
N MET A 230 13.70 2.78 -16.33
CA MET A 230 13.52 1.69 -15.38
C MET A 230 13.98 0.34 -15.95
N GLN A 231 13.71 0.04 -17.22
CA GLN A 231 14.21 -1.18 -17.86
C GLN A 231 15.74 -1.21 -17.91
N ALA A 232 16.38 -0.08 -18.22
CA ALA A 232 17.84 0.03 -18.20
C ALA A 232 18.43 -0.15 -16.78
N LEU A 233 17.72 0.32 -15.74
CA LEU A 233 18.09 0.11 -14.34
C LEU A 233 18.02 -1.37 -13.96
N ILE A 234 16.89 -2.03 -14.31
CA ILE A 234 16.66 -3.45 -14.02
C ILE A 234 17.72 -4.32 -14.69
N GLU A 235 18.11 -4.04 -15.95
CA GLU A 235 19.18 -4.75 -16.65
C GLU A 235 20.50 -4.68 -15.87
N ARG A 236 20.72 -3.59 -15.14
CA ARG A 236 21.94 -3.36 -14.35
C ARG A 236 21.81 -3.72 -12.85
N GLY A 237 20.70 -4.41 -12.49
CA GLY A 237 20.46 -4.93 -11.14
C GLY A 237 19.82 -3.96 -10.16
N VAL A 238 19.40 -2.77 -10.60
CA VAL A 238 18.61 -1.83 -9.77
C VAL A 238 17.15 -2.04 -10.04
N ILE A 239 16.46 -2.75 -9.14
CA ILE A 239 15.08 -3.18 -9.32
C ILE A 239 14.15 -2.18 -8.66
N GLY A 240 13.65 -1.24 -9.45
CA GLY A 240 12.51 -0.40 -9.13
C GLY A 240 11.31 -0.79 -9.98
N ASP A 241 10.29 0.05 -10.02
CA ASP A 241 9.17 -0.13 -10.92
C ASP A 241 8.71 1.18 -11.59
N PHE A 242 7.89 1.04 -12.62
CA PHE A 242 7.32 2.15 -13.37
C PHE A 242 5.81 2.20 -13.18
N ARG A 243 5.28 3.41 -12.98
CA ARG A 243 3.84 3.69 -12.97
C ARG A 243 3.51 4.75 -14.01
N ALA A 244 2.67 4.36 -14.96
CA ALA A 244 2.22 5.28 -16.00
C ALA A 244 1.55 6.53 -15.38
N PRO A 245 1.71 7.72 -16.02
CA PRO A 245 2.35 7.89 -17.32
C PRO A 245 3.89 8.01 -17.27
N ASP A 246 4.49 8.45 -16.15
CA ASP A 246 5.87 8.93 -16.08
C ASP A 246 6.56 8.72 -14.71
N ILE A 247 6.01 7.90 -13.82
CA ILE A 247 6.54 7.69 -12.47
C ILE A 247 7.56 6.54 -12.44
N MET A 248 8.78 6.84 -12.06
CA MET A 248 9.80 5.89 -11.64
C MET A 248 9.75 5.78 -10.11
N ARG A 249 9.59 4.56 -9.58
CA ARG A 249 9.36 4.32 -8.16
C ARG A 249 10.41 3.38 -7.56
N PHE A 250 10.91 3.74 -6.36
CA PHE A 250 11.94 3.03 -5.61
C PHE A 250 11.47 2.80 -4.18
N GLY A 251 11.55 1.55 -3.70
CA GLY A 251 11.18 1.16 -2.33
C GLY A 251 12.41 1.06 -1.43
N PHE A 252 12.24 1.41 -0.16
CA PHE A 252 13.30 1.37 0.85
C PHE A 252 12.89 0.48 2.01
N THR A 253 13.56 -0.65 2.16
CA THR A 253 13.35 -1.62 3.23
C THR A 253 14.65 -1.83 4.00
N PRO A 254 14.82 -1.21 5.18
CA PRO A 254 16.05 -1.31 5.96
C PRO A 254 16.37 -2.72 6.49
N LEU A 255 15.42 -3.66 6.38
CA LEU A 255 15.66 -5.06 6.74
C LEU A 255 16.70 -5.74 5.84
N TYR A 256 16.92 -5.25 4.62
CA TYR A 256 17.89 -5.81 3.68
C TYR A 256 18.58 -4.79 2.77
N LEU A 257 18.32 -3.49 2.96
CA LEU A 257 19.01 -2.42 2.25
C LEU A 257 19.80 -1.56 3.25
N ASP A 258 21.03 -1.25 2.92
CA ASP A 258 21.86 -0.30 3.64
C ASP A 258 22.24 0.94 2.80
N GLU A 259 23.07 1.82 3.37
CA GLU A 259 23.54 3.03 2.71
C GLU A 259 24.36 2.72 1.44
N ASN A 260 25.16 1.65 1.46
CA ASN A 260 25.99 1.27 0.31
C ASN A 260 25.12 0.82 -0.86
N ASP A 261 24.05 0.06 -0.59
CA ASP A 261 23.09 -0.36 -1.61
C ASP A 261 22.43 0.86 -2.27
N VAL A 262 22.03 1.84 -1.46
CA VAL A 262 21.41 3.08 -1.96
C VAL A 262 22.39 3.88 -2.81
N LEU A 263 23.64 4.05 -2.37
CA LEU A 263 24.67 4.78 -3.11
C LEU A 263 25.03 4.07 -4.42
N ALA A 264 25.19 2.74 -4.40
CA ALA A 264 25.44 1.96 -5.61
C ALA A 264 24.29 2.09 -6.62
N GLY A 265 23.02 2.05 -6.13
CA GLY A 265 21.86 2.29 -6.98
C GLY A 265 21.83 3.70 -7.58
N CYS A 266 22.22 4.71 -6.80
CA CYS A 266 22.36 6.10 -7.28
C CYS A 266 23.44 6.27 -8.33
N GLU A 267 24.58 5.58 -8.21
CA GLU A 267 25.65 5.60 -9.21
C GLU A 267 25.17 5.05 -10.55
N ILE A 268 24.55 3.88 -10.53
CA ILE A 268 23.98 3.24 -11.74
C ILE A 268 22.90 4.15 -12.36
N LEU A 269 22.01 4.71 -11.57
CA LEU A 269 21.00 5.64 -12.05
C LEU A 269 21.65 6.87 -12.70
N THR A 270 22.68 7.43 -12.07
CA THR A 270 23.39 8.60 -12.58
C THR A 270 24.04 8.33 -13.94
N GLU A 271 24.70 7.17 -14.09
CA GLU A 271 25.32 6.76 -15.35
C GLU A 271 24.26 6.62 -16.46
N ILE A 272 23.15 5.94 -16.17
CA ILE A 272 22.07 5.73 -17.13
C ILE A 272 21.48 7.07 -17.58
N MET A 273 21.20 7.96 -16.63
CA MET A 273 20.56 9.25 -16.93
C MET A 273 21.49 10.20 -17.68
N ARG A 274 22.74 10.36 -17.23
CA ARG A 274 23.71 11.26 -17.87
C ARG A 274 24.17 10.77 -19.22
N GLY A 275 24.32 9.44 -19.37
CA GLY A 275 24.74 8.81 -20.62
C GLY A 275 23.59 8.59 -21.61
N ASN A 276 22.36 8.90 -21.27
CA ASN A 276 21.14 8.54 -22.01
C ASN A 276 21.10 7.04 -22.37
N LEU A 277 21.61 6.18 -21.49
CA LEU A 277 21.74 4.74 -21.74
C LEU A 277 20.38 4.04 -21.81
N TRP A 278 19.33 4.71 -21.34
CA TRP A 278 17.93 4.28 -21.43
C TRP A 278 17.35 4.45 -22.87
N ASP A 279 17.96 5.31 -23.73
CA ASP A 279 17.45 5.63 -25.06
C ASP A 279 17.79 4.56 -26.10
N LYS A 280 17.44 3.31 -25.80
CA LYS A 280 17.59 2.18 -26.70
C LYS A 280 16.22 1.61 -27.09
N ALA A 281 16.11 1.09 -28.31
CA ALA A 281 14.86 0.55 -28.83
C ALA A 281 14.31 -0.59 -27.96
N GLU A 282 15.18 -1.44 -27.42
CA GLU A 282 14.85 -2.59 -26.56
C GLU A 282 14.14 -2.17 -25.26
N PHE A 283 14.57 -1.06 -24.63
CA PHE A 283 13.97 -0.55 -23.39
C PHE A 283 12.62 0.15 -23.59
N LYS A 284 12.27 0.50 -24.83
CA LYS A 284 11.00 1.17 -25.16
C LYS A 284 9.85 0.19 -25.43
N ILE A 285 10.15 -1.10 -25.55
CA ILE A 285 9.16 -2.15 -25.78
C ILE A 285 8.45 -2.44 -24.46
N LYS A 286 7.19 -2.03 -24.34
CA LYS A 286 6.40 -2.27 -23.12
C LYS A 286 6.06 -3.75 -22.97
N ALA A 287 6.53 -4.35 -21.87
CA ALA A 287 6.09 -5.67 -21.44
C ALA A 287 4.70 -5.61 -20.76
N ARG A 288 4.10 -6.79 -20.50
CA ARG A 288 2.83 -6.87 -19.77
C ARG A 288 2.96 -6.48 -18.29
N VAL A 289 4.14 -6.65 -17.73
CA VAL A 289 4.51 -6.26 -16.38
C VAL A 289 5.78 -5.42 -16.42
N THR A 290 5.86 -4.49 -15.51
CA THR A 290 7.01 -3.57 -15.35
C THR A 290 8.00 -4.15 -14.35
#